data_6e01f3c96fbd65eb10de6c928a8c34a9
#
_entry.id   6e01f3c96fbd65eb10de6c928a8c34a9
#
_cell.length_a   1.000
_cell.length_b   1.000
_cell.length_c   1.000
_cell.angle_alpha   90.00
_cell.angle_beta   90.00
_cell.angle_gamma   90.00
#
_symmetry.space_group_name_H-M   'P 1'
#
loop_
_entity.id
_entity.type
_entity.pdbx_description
1 polymer ?
#
loop_
_entity_poly.entity_id
_entity_poly.type
_entity_poly.pdbx_seq_one_letter_code
_entity_poly.pdbx_strand_id
1 'polypeptide(L)'
;MYAAFVLIRINISPDLEKHSENKTAIYSGVDPTAKSLHLGNLVTLMGLLHFHIQGHQAIALIGGATGSIGDPSGRQSERMPLSPETLQTNVDHITRQIHRFFANGSSYAMKRGWLTAGLEQCTPKVVNNEEWLKGMGALEFLGDVGRYARVSQMLARESVNYHSVKARLNTDHGISFTEFAYQLLQAYDFWYLYHHHSCRVQVIECGISLGYMTEAKSLFQLGGSDQWGNITAGIDMIHKKKPNSSSLFVPSNDDETRKLEDRAFGITIPLLLTSKGEKFGKSAGNAVWLDETMTSLFDFYQFFVNTSDDDVERYLPLFTLLNNEEISAVMKEHKQTPEKRIAQHKLAEEAIELVHGPESVSKAKTATKVLFGGDLHEIGADSIIQAFAHDNSRMRIIDKEKVANAGLDAVAVLAGATKSKSETQKLIKAGGVYLNNEKISDPRFKIQESDLLSGKLCVLRIGKTSYHLLHLQ
;
A
#
# COMPACT_ATOMS: atom_id res chain seq x y z
N MET A 1 6.58 13.44 17.40
CA MET A 1 5.67 13.81 16.32
C MET A 1 6.35 14.65 15.25
N TYR A 2 6.98 15.79 15.62
CA TYR A 2 7.65 16.70 14.67
C TYR A 2 8.62 15.97 13.72
N ALA A 3 9.43 15.03 14.20
CA ALA A 3 10.41 14.32 13.38
C ALA A 3 9.76 13.48 12.26
N ALA A 4 8.65 12.78 12.50
CA ALA A 4 7.99 11.95 11.51
C ALA A 4 7.31 12.79 10.41
N PHE A 5 6.71 13.94 10.77
CA PHE A 5 6.07 14.83 9.79
C PHE A 5 7.08 15.70 9.04
N VAL A 6 8.16 16.12 9.68
CA VAL A 6 9.28 16.82 9.02
C VAL A 6 9.93 15.91 7.97
N LEU A 7 10.05 14.60 8.23
CA LEU A 7 10.57 13.63 7.27
C LEU A 7 9.66 13.45 6.05
N ILE A 8 8.34 13.52 6.24
CA ILE A 8 7.37 13.39 5.12
C ILE A 8 7.15 14.76 4.43
N ARG A 9 7.75 15.87 4.92
CA ARG A 9 7.54 17.24 4.43
C ARG A 9 6.08 17.67 4.36
N ILE A 10 5.27 17.24 5.33
CA ILE A 10 3.90 17.70 5.48
C ILE A 10 3.93 19.02 6.24
N ASN A 11 3.43 20.09 5.62
CA ASN A 11 3.18 21.34 6.32
C ASN A 11 2.00 21.16 7.28
N ILE A 12 2.30 20.97 8.55
CA ILE A 12 1.28 20.88 9.59
C ILE A 12 0.98 22.30 10.08
N SER A 13 -0.33 22.61 10.21
CA SER A 13 -0.70 23.89 10.83
C SER A 13 -0.23 23.91 12.29
N PRO A 14 0.16 25.08 12.84
CA PRO A 14 0.51 25.20 14.26
C PRO A 14 -0.60 24.72 15.20
N ASP A 15 -1.86 24.86 14.79
CA ASP A 15 -3.02 24.40 15.55
C ASP A 15 -3.08 22.87 15.61
N LEU A 16 -2.77 22.18 14.53
CA LEU A 16 -2.71 20.70 14.52
C LEU A 16 -1.51 20.20 15.34
N GLU A 17 -0.38 20.87 15.25
CA GLU A 17 0.80 20.54 16.06
C GLU A 17 0.45 20.62 17.56
N LYS A 18 -0.14 21.73 18.00
CA LYS A 18 -0.59 21.93 19.37
C LYS A 18 -1.69 20.96 19.80
N HIS A 19 -2.63 20.63 18.90
CA HIS A 19 -3.67 19.65 19.17
C HIS A 19 -3.08 18.26 19.40
N SER A 20 -2.03 17.92 18.68
CA SER A 20 -1.37 16.61 18.73
C SER A 20 -0.43 16.42 19.93
N GLU A 21 -0.20 17.42 20.75
CA GLU A 21 0.42 17.27 22.07
C GLU A 21 -0.48 16.45 23.01
N ASN A 22 -1.80 16.47 22.80
CA ASN A 22 -2.76 15.64 23.49
C ASN A 22 -3.05 14.37 22.67
N LYS A 23 -3.43 13.27 23.37
CA LYS A 23 -3.89 12.05 22.68
C LYS A 23 -5.15 12.36 21.87
N THR A 24 -5.10 12.02 20.59
CA THR A 24 -6.22 12.21 19.65
C THR A 24 -6.46 10.97 18.84
N ALA A 25 -7.60 10.87 18.15
CA ALA A 25 -7.83 9.84 17.16
C ALA A 25 -7.64 10.40 15.75
N ILE A 26 -7.05 9.58 14.90
CA ILE A 26 -6.73 9.88 13.51
C ILE A 26 -7.18 8.73 12.62
N TYR A 27 -7.75 9.02 11.45
CA TYR A 27 -8.15 7.98 10.53
C TYR A 27 -7.65 8.18 9.11
N SER A 28 -7.56 7.06 8.39
CA SER A 28 -7.44 7.02 6.94
C SER A 28 -8.39 5.96 6.39
N GLY A 29 -9.03 6.27 5.25
CA GLY A 29 -9.96 5.38 4.57
C GLY A 29 -9.37 4.76 3.31
N VAL A 30 -9.82 3.54 2.99
CA VAL A 30 -9.52 2.85 1.74
C VAL A 30 -10.74 2.11 1.22
N ASP A 31 -11.06 2.30 -0.06
CA ASP A 31 -12.08 1.51 -0.74
C ASP A 31 -11.54 0.14 -1.16
N PRO A 32 -12.25 -0.97 -0.88
CA PRO A 32 -11.81 -2.33 -1.16
C PRO A 32 -11.98 -2.72 -2.64
N THR A 33 -11.33 -1.98 -3.53
CA THR A 33 -11.42 -2.15 -4.99
C THR A 33 -10.60 -3.30 -5.55
N ALA A 34 -9.77 -3.94 -4.72
CA ALA A 34 -8.97 -5.13 -5.02
C ALA A 34 -8.83 -5.98 -3.75
N LYS A 35 -8.37 -7.24 -3.92
CA LYS A 35 -8.14 -8.16 -2.79
C LYS A 35 -7.00 -7.74 -1.86
N SER A 36 -6.14 -6.82 -2.28
CA SER A 36 -4.98 -6.37 -1.52
C SER A 36 -4.81 -4.87 -1.61
N LEU A 37 -4.18 -4.30 -0.58
CA LEU A 37 -3.55 -3.00 -0.63
C LEU A 37 -2.28 -3.07 -1.45
N HIS A 38 -1.87 -1.96 -2.03
CA HIS A 38 -0.62 -1.82 -2.78
C HIS A 38 0.32 -0.81 -2.11
N LEU A 39 1.55 -0.69 -2.61
CA LEU A 39 2.56 0.20 -2.03
C LEU A 39 2.12 1.68 -1.93
N GLY A 40 1.23 2.16 -2.81
CA GLY A 40 0.65 3.49 -2.66
C GLY A 40 -0.13 3.65 -1.35
N ASN A 41 -0.94 2.63 -0.98
CA ASN A 41 -1.66 2.65 0.29
C ASN A 41 -0.72 2.52 1.51
N LEU A 42 0.49 1.94 1.32
CA LEU A 42 1.46 1.81 2.41
C LEU A 42 1.86 3.18 2.97
N VAL A 43 1.91 4.22 2.15
CA VAL A 43 2.28 5.58 2.59
C VAL A 43 1.30 6.10 3.64
N THR A 44 -0.01 5.93 3.42
CA THR A 44 -1.04 6.34 4.39
C THR A 44 -1.05 5.45 5.64
N LEU A 45 -0.80 4.14 5.47
CA LEU A 45 -0.65 3.23 6.61
C LEU A 45 0.58 3.58 7.47
N MET A 46 1.70 3.99 6.85
CA MET A 46 2.86 4.51 7.58
C MET A 46 2.51 5.77 8.37
N GLY A 47 1.74 6.69 7.77
CA GLY A 47 1.21 7.86 8.47
C GLY A 47 0.42 7.46 9.73
N LEU A 48 -0.53 6.53 9.61
CA LEU A 48 -1.28 6.02 10.76
C LEU A 48 -0.40 5.32 11.79
N LEU A 49 0.61 4.55 11.34
CA LEU A 49 1.55 3.87 12.23
C LEU A 49 2.37 4.88 13.05
N HIS A 50 2.84 5.96 12.44
CA HIS A 50 3.57 7.02 13.16
C HIS A 50 2.73 7.65 14.27
N PHE A 51 1.44 7.90 14.03
CA PHE A 51 0.54 8.38 15.10
C PHE A 51 0.32 7.30 16.17
N HIS A 52 0.12 6.06 15.76
CA HIS A 52 -0.09 4.95 16.68
C HIS A 52 1.08 4.76 17.64
N ILE A 53 2.32 4.75 17.15
CA ILE A 53 3.52 4.58 18.00
C ILE A 53 3.76 5.75 18.96
N GLN A 54 3.14 6.91 18.71
CA GLN A 54 3.13 8.05 19.62
C GLN A 54 1.96 8.02 20.61
N GLY A 55 1.15 6.96 20.60
CA GLY A 55 0.05 6.75 21.53
C GLY A 55 -1.28 7.38 21.14
N HIS A 56 -1.42 7.84 19.90
CA HIS A 56 -2.71 8.27 19.35
C HIS A 56 -3.53 7.06 18.88
N GLN A 57 -4.86 7.20 18.86
CA GLN A 57 -5.75 6.17 18.35
C GLN A 57 -5.74 6.19 16.82
N ALA A 58 -5.05 5.25 16.20
CA ALA A 58 -5.15 5.04 14.75
C ALA A 58 -6.45 4.29 14.40
N ILE A 59 -7.15 4.76 13.37
CA ILE A 59 -8.36 4.16 12.82
C ILE A 59 -8.15 3.94 11.32
N ALA A 60 -8.22 2.70 10.89
CA ALA A 60 -8.26 2.35 9.47
C ALA A 60 -9.73 2.12 9.08
N LEU A 61 -10.24 2.95 8.19
CA LEU A 61 -11.61 2.85 7.69
C LEU A 61 -11.62 2.06 6.38
N ILE A 62 -12.42 1.00 6.33
CA ILE A 62 -12.68 0.26 5.10
C ILE A 62 -14.01 0.74 4.51
N GLY A 63 -13.96 1.17 3.27
CA GLY A 63 -15.11 1.67 2.52
C GLY A 63 -15.99 0.55 1.98
N GLY A 64 -16.59 -0.29 2.84
CA GLY A 64 -17.50 -1.34 2.39
C GLY A 64 -18.71 -0.79 1.65
N ALA A 65 -19.33 0.27 2.14
CA ALA A 65 -20.41 0.96 1.46
C ALA A 65 -19.91 1.83 0.30
N THR A 66 -18.89 2.67 0.53
CA THR A 66 -18.35 3.58 -0.50
C THR A 66 -17.68 2.82 -1.65
N GLY A 67 -17.06 1.67 -1.40
CA GLY A 67 -16.47 0.81 -2.41
C GLY A 67 -17.48 0.20 -3.40
N SER A 68 -18.77 0.09 -3.01
CA SER A 68 -19.84 -0.33 -3.92
C SER A 68 -20.22 0.76 -4.93
N ILE A 69 -19.91 2.02 -4.62
CA ILE A 69 -20.19 3.20 -5.44
C ILE A 69 -18.96 3.56 -6.26
N GLY A 70 -17.81 3.66 -5.60
CA GLY A 70 -16.52 4.02 -6.19
C GLY A 70 -16.26 5.52 -6.26
N ASP A 71 -15.11 5.93 -5.77
CA ASP A 71 -14.63 7.32 -5.81
C ASP A 71 -14.40 7.78 -7.26
N PRO A 72 -15.07 8.83 -7.74
CA PRO A 72 -14.87 9.40 -9.08
C PRO A 72 -13.58 10.18 -9.21
N SER A 73 -12.92 10.54 -8.10
CA SER A 73 -11.75 11.42 -8.07
C SER A 73 -10.61 10.89 -8.95
N GLY A 74 -10.04 11.78 -9.79
CA GLY A 74 -8.91 11.45 -10.65
C GLY A 74 -9.21 10.50 -11.81
N ARG A 75 -10.49 10.26 -12.17
CA ARG A 75 -10.91 9.34 -13.22
C ARG A 75 -11.68 10.01 -14.35
N GLN A 76 -11.51 9.48 -15.55
CA GLN A 76 -12.21 9.93 -16.75
C GLN A 76 -13.46 9.10 -17.07
N SER A 77 -13.64 7.93 -16.44
CA SER A 77 -14.76 7.02 -16.68
C SER A 77 -15.32 6.48 -15.37
N GLU A 78 -16.61 6.16 -15.38
CA GLU A 78 -17.31 5.51 -14.28
C GLU A 78 -16.70 4.12 -13.97
N ARG A 79 -16.70 3.74 -12.69
CA ARG A 79 -16.30 2.39 -12.28
C ARG A 79 -17.42 1.41 -12.53
N MET A 80 -17.07 0.25 -13.07
CA MET A 80 -17.96 -0.89 -13.02
C MET A 80 -18.13 -1.35 -11.57
N PRO A 81 -19.35 -1.49 -11.06
CA PRO A 81 -19.59 -1.99 -9.72
C PRO A 81 -19.02 -3.41 -9.54
N LEU A 82 -18.43 -3.66 -8.38
CA LEU A 82 -18.04 -5.02 -7.97
C LEU A 82 -19.29 -5.80 -7.54
N SER A 83 -19.29 -7.13 -7.73
CA SER A 83 -20.34 -7.95 -7.11
C SER A 83 -20.26 -7.87 -5.58
N PRO A 84 -21.40 -7.99 -4.86
CA PRO A 84 -21.40 -7.96 -3.39
C PRO A 84 -20.44 -9.00 -2.78
N GLU A 85 -20.33 -10.20 -3.36
CA GLU A 85 -19.46 -11.26 -2.90
C GLU A 85 -17.97 -10.90 -3.09
N THR A 86 -17.65 -10.30 -4.23
CA THR A 86 -16.28 -9.82 -4.50
C THR A 86 -15.91 -8.70 -3.55
N LEU A 87 -16.82 -7.76 -3.32
CA LEU A 87 -16.61 -6.64 -2.41
C LEU A 87 -16.37 -7.14 -0.98
N GLN A 88 -17.23 -8.06 -0.48
CA GLN A 88 -17.08 -8.65 0.86
C GLN A 88 -15.75 -9.41 0.99
N THR A 89 -15.39 -10.20 -0.02
CA THR A 89 -14.10 -10.90 -0.05
C THR A 89 -12.92 -9.91 0.06
N ASN A 90 -12.99 -8.80 -0.67
CA ASN A 90 -11.96 -7.77 -0.61
C ASN A 90 -11.91 -7.10 0.77
N VAL A 91 -13.06 -6.77 1.36
CA VAL A 91 -13.16 -6.22 2.73
C VAL A 91 -12.45 -7.13 3.73
N ASP A 92 -12.76 -8.43 3.70
CA ASP A 92 -12.18 -9.41 4.62
C ASP A 92 -10.66 -9.55 4.45
N HIS A 93 -10.18 -9.53 3.21
CA HIS A 93 -8.75 -9.60 2.90
C HIS A 93 -8.00 -8.35 3.38
N ILE A 94 -8.52 -7.16 3.07
CA ILE A 94 -7.92 -5.88 3.47
C ILE A 94 -7.94 -5.72 4.99
N THR A 95 -9.03 -6.10 5.66
CA THR A 95 -9.12 -6.10 7.13
C THR A 95 -7.98 -6.90 7.75
N ARG A 96 -7.79 -8.14 7.31
CA ARG A 96 -6.69 -8.99 7.79
C ARG A 96 -5.31 -8.41 7.50
N GLN A 97 -5.14 -7.80 6.32
CA GLN A 97 -3.90 -7.16 5.93
C GLN A 97 -3.54 -5.98 6.82
N ILE A 98 -4.51 -5.12 7.12
CA ILE A 98 -4.33 -3.96 8.00
C ILE A 98 -3.98 -4.42 9.42
N HIS A 99 -4.68 -5.40 9.97
CA HIS A 99 -4.34 -5.97 11.28
C HIS A 99 -2.91 -6.54 11.31
N ARG A 100 -2.51 -7.29 10.27
CA ARG A 100 -1.15 -7.81 10.15
C ARG A 100 -0.12 -6.70 10.06
N PHE A 101 -0.38 -5.67 9.28
CA PHE A 101 0.51 -4.51 9.15
C PHE A 101 0.74 -3.82 10.50
N PHE A 102 -0.31 -3.54 11.26
CA PHE A 102 -0.16 -2.89 12.56
C PHE A 102 0.51 -3.80 13.60
N ALA A 103 0.24 -5.10 13.59
CA ALA A 103 0.91 -6.05 14.47
C ALA A 103 2.43 -6.09 14.19
N ASN A 104 2.81 -6.21 12.92
CA ASN A 104 4.21 -6.17 12.49
C ASN A 104 4.85 -4.81 12.79
N GLY A 105 4.17 -3.72 12.45
CA GLY A 105 4.66 -2.35 12.65
C GLY A 105 4.88 -2.02 14.13
N SER A 106 3.97 -2.45 15.01
CA SER A 106 4.13 -2.28 16.47
C SER A 106 5.30 -3.11 17.00
N SER A 107 5.43 -4.37 16.57
CA SER A 107 6.56 -5.23 16.94
C SER A 107 7.88 -4.65 16.45
N TYR A 108 7.92 -4.16 15.22
CA TYR A 108 9.07 -3.51 14.64
C TYR A 108 9.43 -2.21 15.39
N ALA A 109 8.43 -1.37 15.73
CA ALA A 109 8.63 -0.16 16.50
C ALA A 109 9.18 -0.45 17.91
N MET A 110 8.65 -1.49 18.56
CA MET A 110 9.11 -1.95 19.88
C MET A 110 10.57 -2.40 19.83
N LYS A 111 10.96 -3.21 18.85
CA LYS A 111 12.35 -3.65 18.62
C LYS A 111 13.31 -2.48 18.45
N ARG A 112 12.85 -1.36 17.91
CA ARG A 112 13.63 -0.13 17.70
C ARG A 112 13.55 0.88 18.86
N GLY A 113 12.84 0.56 19.94
CA GLY A 113 12.67 1.45 21.09
C GLY A 113 11.77 2.67 20.84
N TRP A 114 10.97 2.67 19.76
CA TRP A 114 10.00 3.72 19.48
C TRP A 114 8.71 3.61 20.30
N LEU A 115 8.37 2.40 20.72
CA LEU A 115 7.22 2.13 21.60
C LEU A 115 7.70 2.02 23.04
N THR A 116 7.18 2.89 23.91
CA THR A 116 7.39 2.78 25.35
C THR A 116 6.40 1.78 25.95
N ALA A 117 6.85 1.01 26.94
CA ALA A 117 6.00 0.10 27.69
C ALA A 117 4.76 0.83 28.24
N GLY A 118 3.56 0.28 27.97
CA GLY A 118 2.27 0.88 28.33
C GLY A 118 1.42 1.38 27.17
N LEU A 119 2.00 1.55 25.97
CA LEU A 119 1.25 1.86 24.73
C LEU A 119 0.64 0.64 24.06
N GLU A 120 0.94 -0.56 24.56
CA GLU A 120 0.34 -1.84 24.14
C GLU A 120 -1.20 -1.87 24.28
N GLN A 121 -1.77 -0.95 25.07
CA GLN A 121 -3.21 -0.84 25.30
C GLN A 121 -3.97 -0.06 24.20
N CYS A 122 -3.27 0.66 23.33
CA CYS A 122 -3.89 1.42 22.23
C CYS A 122 -3.83 0.58 20.95
N THR A 123 -4.72 -0.40 20.80
CA THR A 123 -4.81 -1.19 19.56
C THR A 123 -5.42 -0.34 18.45
N PRO A 124 -4.83 -0.36 17.23
CA PRO A 124 -5.44 0.28 16.08
C PRO A 124 -6.84 -0.29 15.82
N LYS A 125 -7.79 0.57 15.51
CA LYS A 125 -9.15 0.15 15.15
C LYS A 125 -9.26 -0.03 13.64
N VAL A 126 -9.89 -1.11 13.22
CA VAL A 126 -10.34 -1.27 11.84
C VAL A 126 -11.86 -1.23 11.86
N VAL A 127 -12.45 -0.30 11.11
CA VAL A 127 -13.90 -0.08 11.03
C VAL A 127 -14.38 -0.13 9.59
N ASN A 128 -15.64 -0.51 9.37
CA ASN A 128 -16.25 -0.58 8.05
C ASN A 128 -17.42 0.40 7.99
N ASN A 129 -17.43 1.32 7.02
CA ASN A 129 -18.49 2.30 6.89
C ASN A 129 -19.86 1.70 6.49
N GLU A 130 -19.89 0.45 6.09
CA GLU A 130 -21.15 -0.28 5.91
C GLU A 130 -21.98 -0.34 7.20
N GLU A 131 -21.32 -0.34 8.39
CA GLU A 131 -21.97 -0.40 9.71
C GLU A 131 -22.93 0.76 9.94
N TRP A 132 -22.65 1.95 9.42
CA TRP A 132 -23.49 3.15 9.61
C TRP A 132 -24.19 3.63 8.35
N LEU A 133 -23.72 3.24 7.16
CA LEU A 133 -24.35 3.66 5.90
C LEU A 133 -25.42 2.68 5.40
N LYS A 134 -25.27 1.37 5.62
CA LYS A 134 -26.18 0.35 5.10
C LYS A 134 -27.61 0.48 5.64
N GLY A 135 -27.74 0.87 6.90
CA GLY A 135 -29.06 1.04 7.54
C GLY A 135 -29.74 2.37 7.25
N MET A 136 -29.06 3.32 6.65
CA MET A 136 -29.56 4.68 6.42
C MET A 136 -30.52 4.71 5.23
N GLY A 137 -31.76 5.10 5.47
CA GLY A 137 -32.76 5.27 4.41
C GLY A 137 -32.47 6.50 3.53
N ALA A 138 -32.91 6.46 2.27
CA ALA A 138 -32.68 7.55 1.32
C ALA A 138 -33.18 8.93 1.81
N LEU A 139 -34.35 8.98 2.45
CA LEU A 139 -34.91 10.21 3.01
C LEU A 139 -34.09 10.68 4.22
N GLU A 140 -33.60 9.78 5.03
CA GLU A 140 -32.72 10.07 6.16
C GLU A 140 -31.40 10.63 5.65
N PHE A 141 -30.77 10.00 4.65
CA PHE A 141 -29.54 10.50 4.03
C PHE A 141 -29.72 11.92 3.48
N LEU A 142 -30.79 12.18 2.74
CA LEU A 142 -31.08 13.50 2.20
C LEU A 142 -31.35 14.54 3.32
N GLY A 143 -32.07 14.15 4.36
CA GLY A 143 -32.42 15.02 5.50
C GLY A 143 -31.27 15.29 6.45
N ASP A 144 -30.43 14.28 6.72
CA ASP A 144 -29.37 14.35 7.73
C ASP A 144 -27.97 14.66 7.16
N VAL A 145 -27.71 14.32 5.90
CA VAL A 145 -26.46 14.56 5.21
C VAL A 145 -26.64 15.61 4.11
N GLY A 146 -27.56 15.39 3.17
CA GLY A 146 -27.78 16.26 2.01
C GLY A 146 -28.13 17.71 2.39
N ARG A 147 -28.83 17.93 3.48
CA ARG A 147 -29.19 19.25 4.01
C ARG A 147 -27.98 20.15 4.22
N TYR A 148 -26.84 19.62 4.64
CA TYR A 148 -25.63 20.36 4.93
C TYR A 148 -24.72 20.60 3.73
N ALA A 149 -25.02 19.93 2.60
CA ALA A 149 -24.31 20.07 1.35
C ALA A 149 -24.87 21.21 0.49
N ARG A 150 -24.01 21.96 -0.15
CA ARG A 150 -24.37 22.96 -1.16
C ARG A 150 -23.76 22.57 -2.48
N VAL A 151 -24.59 22.30 -3.49
CA VAL A 151 -24.13 21.87 -4.83
C VAL A 151 -23.09 22.81 -5.41
N SER A 152 -23.28 24.13 -5.25
CA SER A 152 -22.30 25.12 -5.70
C SER A 152 -20.92 24.97 -5.01
N GLN A 153 -20.90 24.62 -3.70
CA GLN A 153 -19.67 24.38 -2.97
C GLN A 153 -19.03 23.06 -3.37
N MET A 154 -19.83 22.02 -3.59
CA MET A 154 -19.34 20.73 -4.06
C MET A 154 -18.66 20.85 -5.42
N LEU A 155 -19.31 21.56 -6.36
CA LEU A 155 -18.74 21.84 -7.70
C LEU A 155 -17.50 22.76 -7.62
N ALA A 156 -17.49 23.74 -6.71
CA ALA A 156 -16.37 24.65 -6.55
C ALA A 156 -15.12 23.97 -5.97
N ARG A 157 -15.30 23.00 -5.06
CA ARG A 157 -14.19 22.24 -4.47
C ARG A 157 -13.46 21.39 -5.51
N GLU A 158 -14.20 20.87 -6.46
CA GLU A 158 -13.63 20.11 -7.58
C GLU A 158 -13.11 20.98 -8.71
N SER A 159 -13.44 22.28 -8.72
CA SER A 159 -12.94 23.23 -9.74
C SER A 159 -11.43 23.47 -9.67
N VAL A 160 -10.79 23.08 -8.57
CA VAL A 160 -9.32 23.07 -8.42
C VAL A 160 -8.71 21.87 -9.16
N ASN A 161 -9.49 20.83 -9.45
CA ASN A 161 -9.06 19.64 -10.19
C ASN A 161 -9.62 19.63 -11.62
N TYR A 162 -8.83 20.11 -12.57
CA TYR A 162 -9.13 20.14 -14.01
C TYR A 162 -9.47 18.76 -14.62
N HIS A 163 -9.47 17.68 -13.86
CA HIS A 163 -9.49 16.31 -14.38
C HIS A 163 -10.65 15.43 -13.90
N SER A 164 -11.56 15.89 -13.00
CA SER A 164 -12.61 15.01 -12.50
C SER A 164 -14.03 15.42 -12.92
N VAL A 165 -14.82 15.98 -12.02
CA VAL A 165 -16.26 16.21 -12.25
C VAL A 165 -16.50 17.27 -13.32
N LYS A 166 -15.77 18.40 -13.28
CA LYS A 166 -16.00 19.48 -14.24
C LYS A 166 -15.61 19.09 -15.67
N ALA A 167 -14.54 18.30 -15.84
CA ALA A 167 -14.17 17.77 -17.15
C ALA A 167 -15.24 16.82 -17.70
N ARG A 168 -15.86 16.01 -16.81
CA ARG A 168 -16.92 15.07 -17.19
C ARG A 168 -18.28 15.72 -17.38
N LEU A 169 -18.60 16.79 -16.64
CA LEU A 169 -19.82 17.58 -16.84
C LEU A 169 -19.91 18.16 -18.27
N ASN A 170 -18.78 18.37 -18.94
CA ASN A 170 -18.69 18.86 -20.29
C ASN A 170 -18.57 17.72 -21.33
N THR A 171 -18.71 16.44 -20.95
CA THR A 171 -18.74 15.30 -21.86
C THR A 171 -20.18 14.84 -22.09
N ASP A 172 -20.42 14.14 -23.19
CA ASP A 172 -21.75 13.62 -23.56
C ASP A 172 -22.31 12.62 -22.50
N HIS A 173 -21.45 12.02 -21.67
CA HIS A 173 -21.84 11.04 -20.66
C HIS A 173 -22.09 11.67 -19.28
N GLY A 174 -21.57 12.86 -18.99
CA GLY A 174 -21.76 13.53 -17.72
C GLY A 174 -21.15 12.77 -16.51
N ILE A 175 -21.69 13.06 -15.34
CA ILE A 175 -21.40 12.34 -14.08
C ILE A 175 -22.71 11.86 -13.46
N SER A 176 -22.75 10.62 -12.97
CA SER A 176 -23.94 10.12 -12.29
C SER A 176 -24.14 10.79 -10.93
N PHE A 177 -25.39 10.88 -10.48
CA PHE A 177 -25.67 11.38 -9.12
C PHE A 177 -24.99 10.51 -8.05
N THR A 178 -24.84 9.22 -8.29
CA THR A 178 -24.17 8.27 -7.41
C THR A 178 -22.71 8.67 -7.20
N GLU A 179 -21.97 8.91 -8.28
CA GLU A 179 -20.57 9.36 -8.19
C GLU A 179 -20.46 10.75 -7.57
N PHE A 180 -21.37 11.68 -7.92
CA PHE A 180 -21.40 13.02 -7.35
C PHE A 180 -21.67 13.00 -5.85
N ALA A 181 -22.54 12.09 -5.38
CA ALA A 181 -22.86 11.93 -3.97
C ALA A 181 -21.75 11.27 -3.16
N TYR A 182 -20.75 10.64 -3.78
CA TYR A 182 -19.62 10.01 -3.08
C TYR A 182 -18.95 10.94 -2.06
N GLN A 183 -18.74 12.21 -2.43
CA GLN A 183 -18.17 13.21 -1.52
C GLN A 183 -18.97 13.36 -0.21
N LEU A 184 -20.28 13.18 -0.26
CA LEU A 184 -21.16 13.28 0.92
C LEU A 184 -21.03 12.07 1.82
N LEU A 185 -20.84 10.87 1.24
CA LEU A 185 -20.63 9.64 2.01
C LEU A 185 -19.33 9.72 2.80
N GLN A 186 -18.24 10.10 2.14
CA GLN A 186 -16.96 10.28 2.82
C GLN A 186 -16.98 11.42 3.84
N ALA A 187 -17.73 12.50 3.59
CA ALA A 187 -17.92 13.57 4.56
C ALA A 187 -18.69 13.08 5.79
N TYR A 188 -19.69 12.21 5.59
CA TYR A 188 -20.43 11.60 6.67
C TYR A 188 -19.58 10.61 7.48
N ASP A 189 -18.72 9.85 6.84
CA ASP A 189 -17.73 8.98 7.52
C ASP A 189 -16.89 9.80 8.52
N PHE A 190 -16.37 10.95 8.10
CA PHE A 190 -15.58 11.79 9.00
C PHE A 190 -16.44 12.34 10.15
N TRP A 191 -17.65 12.81 9.86
CA TRP A 191 -18.58 13.27 10.90
C TRP A 191 -18.92 12.13 11.88
N TYR A 192 -19.18 10.91 11.39
CA TYR A 192 -19.48 9.75 12.22
C TYR A 192 -18.30 9.40 13.14
N LEU A 193 -17.10 9.31 12.58
CA LEU A 193 -15.89 9.04 13.35
C LEU A 193 -15.57 10.15 14.35
N TYR A 194 -15.85 11.40 14.00
CA TYR A 194 -15.70 12.54 14.91
C TYR A 194 -16.60 12.42 16.14
N HIS A 195 -17.85 12.02 15.97
CA HIS A 195 -18.82 11.92 17.07
C HIS A 195 -18.68 10.61 17.86
N HIS A 196 -18.50 9.49 17.20
CA HIS A 196 -18.55 8.17 17.83
C HIS A 196 -17.18 7.64 18.24
N HIS A 197 -16.11 8.13 17.63
CA HIS A 197 -14.74 7.68 17.92
C HIS A 197 -13.81 8.81 18.34
N SER A 198 -14.32 9.98 18.62
CA SER A 198 -13.54 11.18 18.98
C SER A 198 -12.41 11.48 17.98
N CYS A 199 -12.61 11.12 16.72
CA CYS A 199 -11.63 11.27 15.66
C CYS A 199 -11.57 12.73 15.20
N ARG A 200 -10.42 13.37 15.35
CA ARG A 200 -10.22 14.79 15.01
C ARG A 200 -9.43 15.00 13.72
N VAL A 201 -8.76 13.98 13.23
CA VAL A 201 -7.83 14.12 12.12
C VAL A 201 -8.13 13.08 11.05
N GLN A 202 -8.26 13.52 9.79
CA GLN A 202 -8.35 12.69 8.59
C GLN A 202 -7.03 12.76 7.82
N VAL A 203 -6.48 11.61 7.44
CA VAL A 203 -5.29 11.49 6.58
C VAL A 203 -5.65 10.79 5.29
N ILE A 204 -5.28 11.38 4.17
CA ILE A 204 -5.52 10.79 2.84
C ILE A 204 -4.31 11.04 1.93
N GLU A 205 -3.97 10.06 1.09
CA GLU A 205 -3.03 10.23 0.00
C GLU A 205 -3.66 11.11 -1.10
N CYS A 206 -2.89 12.08 -1.58
CA CYS A 206 -3.35 13.06 -2.53
C CYS A 206 -2.66 12.89 -3.88
N GLY A 207 -3.44 12.86 -4.96
CA GLY A 207 -3.00 12.57 -6.33
C GLY A 207 -2.11 13.60 -7.02
N ILE A 208 -1.25 14.37 -6.33
CA ILE A 208 -0.46 15.43 -6.95
C ILE A 208 1.04 15.24 -6.82
N SER A 209 1.68 15.48 -7.96
CA SER A 209 3.11 15.71 -8.09
C SER A 209 3.53 17.01 -7.38
N LEU A 210 4.54 16.92 -6.51
CA LEU A 210 5.28 18.08 -6.03
C LEU A 210 6.02 18.73 -7.20
N GLY A 211 5.37 19.68 -7.89
CA GLY A 211 6.08 20.71 -8.63
C GLY A 211 6.83 21.58 -7.63
N TYR A 212 8.09 21.90 -7.93
CA TYR A 212 9.00 22.72 -7.14
C TYR A 212 8.30 23.85 -6.38
N MET A 213 8.39 23.83 -5.04
CA MET A 213 8.00 24.98 -4.23
C MET A 213 9.11 26.03 -4.32
N THR A 214 8.90 27.05 -5.15
CA THR A 214 9.58 28.33 -4.99
C THR A 214 8.93 29.09 -3.84
N GLU A 215 9.77 29.75 -3.04
CA GLU A 215 9.37 30.59 -1.91
C GLU A 215 8.30 31.61 -2.32
N ALA A 216 7.05 31.32 -2.00
CA ALA A 216 6.00 32.31 -2.07
C ALA A 216 5.06 32.13 -0.86
N LYS A 217 5.05 33.15 -0.03
CA LYS A 217 4.13 33.36 1.07
C LYS A 217 2.68 33.41 0.57
N SER A 218 2.03 32.28 0.39
CA SER A 218 0.57 32.21 0.43
C SER A 218 0.11 30.79 0.72
N LEU A 219 -0.62 30.66 1.79
CA LEU A 219 -1.01 29.43 2.47
C LEU A 219 -2.08 28.59 1.76
N PHE A 220 -2.41 28.79 0.48
CA PHE A 220 -3.61 28.24 -0.12
C PHE A 220 -3.55 27.91 -1.63
N GLN A 221 -2.40 27.62 -2.19
CA GLN A 221 -2.35 27.17 -3.59
C GLN A 221 -1.38 26.02 -3.80
N LEU A 222 -1.83 24.83 -3.44
CA LEU A 222 -1.32 23.59 -4.07
C LEU A 222 -2.53 22.93 -4.72
N GLY A 223 -2.75 23.31 -5.98
CA GLY A 223 -3.80 22.76 -6.80
C GLY A 223 -3.64 21.27 -7.00
N GLY A 224 -4.73 20.56 -7.08
CA GLY A 224 -4.87 19.22 -7.59
C GLY A 224 -4.83 18.12 -6.56
N SER A 225 -5.37 18.31 -5.38
CA SER A 225 -5.71 17.19 -4.51
C SER A 225 -7.11 16.72 -4.85
N ASP A 226 -7.19 15.61 -5.56
CA ASP A 226 -8.44 14.92 -5.85
C ASP A 226 -9.22 14.58 -4.57
N GLN A 227 -8.53 14.45 -3.43
CA GLN A 227 -9.11 14.14 -2.12
C GLN A 227 -9.37 15.37 -1.22
N TRP A 228 -8.79 16.53 -1.54
CA TRP A 228 -8.95 17.74 -0.71
C TRP A 228 -10.41 18.19 -0.60
N GLY A 229 -11.15 18.05 -1.69
CA GLY A 229 -12.59 18.32 -1.74
C GLY A 229 -13.37 17.46 -0.74
N ASN A 230 -13.05 16.19 -0.64
CA ASN A 230 -13.69 15.25 0.28
C ASN A 230 -13.36 15.56 1.74
N ILE A 231 -12.07 15.85 2.05
CA ILE A 231 -11.63 16.25 3.40
C ILE A 231 -12.36 17.50 3.86
N THR A 232 -12.35 18.55 3.05
CA THR A 232 -12.99 19.81 3.40
C THR A 232 -14.50 19.69 3.52
N ALA A 233 -15.14 18.80 2.73
CA ALA A 233 -16.56 18.50 2.89
C ALA A 233 -16.86 17.87 4.26
N GLY A 234 -16.02 16.96 4.73
CA GLY A 234 -16.13 16.35 6.05
C GLY A 234 -15.98 17.36 7.18
N ILE A 235 -14.94 18.21 7.13
CA ILE A 235 -14.71 19.28 8.09
C ILE A 235 -15.92 20.23 8.14
N ASP A 236 -16.44 20.66 6.98
CA ASP A 236 -17.62 21.53 6.90
C ASP A 236 -18.87 20.84 7.47
N MET A 237 -19.06 19.56 7.23
CA MET A 237 -20.19 18.82 7.78
C MET A 237 -20.14 18.77 9.30
N ILE A 238 -18.96 18.48 9.88
CA ILE A 238 -18.75 18.52 11.33
C ILE A 238 -19.11 19.89 11.89
N HIS A 239 -18.69 20.97 11.24
CA HIS A 239 -19.00 22.33 11.68
C HIS A 239 -20.50 22.65 11.63
N LYS A 240 -21.19 22.27 10.53
CA LYS A 240 -22.60 22.62 10.29
C LYS A 240 -23.57 21.76 11.12
N LYS A 241 -23.19 20.53 11.47
CA LYS A 241 -24.04 19.62 12.28
C LYS A 241 -23.88 19.81 13.79
N LYS A 242 -23.05 20.74 14.28
CA LYS A 242 -22.94 21.02 15.73
C LYS A 242 -24.24 21.63 16.26
N PRO A 243 -24.76 21.19 17.46
CA PRO A 243 -26.06 21.56 17.95
C PRO A 243 -26.31 23.09 18.18
N ASN A 244 -25.23 23.89 18.31
CA ASN A 244 -25.30 25.30 18.58
C ASN A 244 -25.02 26.21 17.36
N SER A 245 -24.91 25.67 16.16
CA SER A 245 -24.73 26.47 14.95
C SER A 245 -26.11 26.98 14.46
N SER A 246 -26.70 27.96 15.16
CA SER A 246 -27.99 28.59 14.81
C SER A 246 -27.91 29.56 13.63
N SER A 247 -26.86 29.57 12.83
CA SER A 247 -26.82 30.38 11.63
C SER A 247 -26.37 29.58 10.40
N LEU A 248 -27.29 29.43 9.47
CA LEU A 248 -27.12 28.78 8.19
C LEU A 248 -26.17 29.52 7.24
N PHE A 249 -25.69 30.70 7.58
CA PHE A 249 -24.91 31.54 6.66
C PHE A 249 -24.11 32.65 7.36
N VAL A 250 -23.02 32.34 8.02
CA VAL A 250 -21.91 33.33 8.13
C VAL A 250 -20.61 32.53 8.27
N PRO A 251 -19.58 32.73 7.42
CA PRO A 251 -18.21 32.48 7.83
C PRO A 251 -17.92 33.55 8.91
N SER A 252 -18.18 33.23 10.19
CA SER A 252 -17.76 34.10 11.25
C SER A 252 -16.23 33.98 11.33
N ASN A 253 -15.57 35.13 11.30
CA ASN A 253 -14.15 35.29 11.64
C ASN A 253 -13.84 34.96 13.12
N ASP A 254 -14.81 34.41 13.85
CA ASP A 254 -14.70 34.03 15.27
C ASP A 254 -14.08 32.64 15.47
N ASP A 255 -13.13 32.27 14.62
CA ASP A 255 -12.39 31.02 14.75
C ASP A 255 -11.47 30.97 15.99
N GLU A 256 -11.20 32.13 16.59
CA GLU A 256 -10.42 32.27 17.83
C GLU A 256 -11.16 31.78 19.09
N THR A 257 -12.50 31.74 19.08
CA THR A 257 -13.31 31.34 20.25
C THR A 257 -13.59 29.86 20.34
N ARG A 258 -13.31 29.07 19.29
CA ARG A 258 -13.45 27.60 19.35
C ARG A 258 -12.28 27.01 20.11
N LYS A 259 -12.60 26.25 21.16
CA LYS A 259 -11.58 25.45 21.83
C LYS A 259 -10.89 24.58 20.78
N LEU A 260 -9.57 24.54 20.80
CA LEU A 260 -8.74 23.75 19.88
C LEU A 260 -9.14 22.26 19.86
N GLU A 261 -9.61 21.75 21.01
CA GLU A 261 -10.11 20.39 21.22
C GLU A 261 -11.33 20.02 20.35
N ASP A 262 -12.11 21.03 19.92
CA ASP A 262 -13.32 20.85 19.11
C ASP A 262 -13.07 20.99 17.60
N ARG A 263 -11.86 21.25 17.18
CA ARG A 263 -11.52 21.41 15.76
C ARG A 263 -11.33 20.04 15.09
N ALA A 264 -11.67 19.98 13.80
CA ALA A 264 -11.38 18.88 12.92
C ALA A 264 -10.29 19.28 11.93
N PHE A 265 -9.37 18.39 11.63
CA PHE A 265 -8.19 18.64 10.78
C PHE A 265 -8.13 17.65 9.63
N GLY A 266 -7.53 18.07 8.52
CA GLY A 266 -7.20 17.22 7.40
C GLY A 266 -5.71 17.26 7.09
N ILE A 267 -5.14 16.11 6.81
CA ILE A 267 -3.74 15.97 6.38
C ILE A 267 -3.75 15.32 5.00
N THR A 268 -3.06 15.92 4.04
CA THR A 268 -2.82 15.31 2.74
C THR A 268 -1.37 14.85 2.64
N ILE A 269 -1.17 13.61 2.24
CA ILE A 269 0.13 13.08 1.89
C ILE A 269 0.27 13.17 0.37
N PRO A 270 1.28 13.85 -0.17
CA PRO A 270 1.45 13.99 -1.61
C PRO A 270 1.62 12.64 -2.29
N LEU A 271 1.05 12.50 -3.50
CA LEU A 271 1.28 11.32 -4.34
C LEU A 271 2.78 11.13 -4.54
N LEU A 272 3.25 9.96 -4.19
CA LEU A 272 4.65 9.63 -4.37
C LEU A 272 4.94 9.31 -5.84
N LEU A 273 5.82 10.11 -6.44
CA LEU A 273 6.35 9.87 -7.77
C LEU A 273 7.83 9.45 -7.68
N THR A 274 8.27 8.66 -8.64
CA THR A 274 9.69 8.40 -8.85
C THR A 274 10.37 9.67 -9.40
N SER A 275 11.71 9.73 -9.36
CA SER A 275 12.50 10.78 -10.00
C SER A 275 12.22 10.95 -11.51
N LYS A 276 11.66 9.90 -12.15
CA LYS A 276 11.22 9.90 -13.56
C LYS A 276 9.79 10.40 -13.75
N GLY A 277 9.08 10.80 -12.68
CA GLY A 277 7.69 11.26 -12.75
C GLY A 277 6.63 10.15 -12.83
N GLU A 278 7.02 8.88 -12.66
CA GLU A 278 6.09 7.76 -12.65
C GLU A 278 5.47 7.57 -11.26
N LYS A 279 4.22 7.09 -11.21
CA LYS A 279 3.56 6.78 -9.92
C LYS A 279 4.31 5.67 -9.19
N PHE A 280 4.70 5.93 -7.93
CA PHE A 280 5.33 4.93 -7.06
C PHE A 280 4.42 3.71 -6.85
N GLY A 281 5.04 2.55 -6.61
CA GLY A 281 4.32 1.31 -6.33
C GLY A 281 3.83 0.58 -7.58
N LYS A 282 4.30 0.96 -8.78
CA LYS A 282 4.07 0.21 -10.02
C LYS A 282 5.38 -0.38 -10.54
N SER A 283 5.37 -1.67 -10.86
CA SER A 283 6.47 -2.37 -11.53
C SER A 283 6.01 -2.89 -12.88
N ALA A 284 6.69 -2.52 -13.95
CA ALA A 284 6.33 -2.89 -15.33
C ALA A 284 4.84 -2.67 -15.68
N GLY A 285 4.23 -1.58 -15.15
CA GLY A 285 2.82 -1.26 -15.35
C GLY A 285 1.85 -1.92 -14.36
N ASN A 286 2.29 -2.84 -13.51
CA ASN A 286 1.48 -3.52 -12.51
C ASN A 286 1.68 -2.93 -11.10
N ALA A 287 0.64 -2.94 -10.27
CA ALA A 287 0.75 -2.55 -8.88
C ALA A 287 1.60 -3.57 -8.10
N VAL A 288 2.43 -3.09 -7.18
CA VAL A 288 3.12 -3.92 -6.20
C VAL A 288 2.21 -4.04 -4.97
N TRP A 289 1.74 -5.26 -4.74
CA TRP A 289 0.75 -5.57 -3.73
C TRP A 289 1.41 -5.89 -2.38
N LEU A 290 0.71 -5.60 -1.30
CA LEU A 290 1.15 -5.97 0.06
C LEU A 290 0.80 -7.43 0.42
N ASP A 291 0.08 -8.14 -0.45
CA ASP A 291 -0.20 -9.57 -0.31
C ASP A 291 0.88 -10.39 -1.02
N GLU A 292 1.53 -11.27 -0.27
CA GLU A 292 2.62 -12.11 -0.79
C GLU A 292 2.18 -13.14 -1.84
N THR A 293 0.86 -13.43 -1.93
CA THR A 293 0.30 -14.28 -2.99
C THR A 293 0.11 -13.54 -4.31
N MET A 294 0.06 -12.19 -4.29
CA MET A 294 -0.09 -11.32 -5.46
C MET A 294 1.24 -10.69 -5.90
N THR A 295 2.12 -10.37 -4.94
CA THR A 295 3.51 -9.93 -5.17
C THR A 295 4.40 -10.71 -4.21
N SER A 296 5.24 -11.61 -4.74
CA SER A 296 6.10 -12.45 -3.92
C SER A 296 7.04 -11.62 -3.04
N LEU A 297 7.51 -12.19 -1.93
CA LEU A 297 8.49 -11.54 -1.05
C LEU A 297 9.74 -11.12 -1.82
N PHE A 298 10.17 -11.93 -2.81
CA PHE A 298 11.27 -11.59 -3.70
C PHE A 298 10.97 -10.34 -4.53
N ASP A 299 9.82 -10.31 -5.22
CA ASP A 299 9.48 -9.20 -6.12
C ASP A 299 9.23 -7.90 -5.32
N PHE A 300 8.64 -8.01 -4.11
CA PHE A 300 8.49 -6.89 -3.18
C PHE A 300 9.86 -6.34 -2.72
N TYR A 301 10.77 -7.23 -2.33
CA TYR A 301 12.13 -6.86 -1.94
C TYR A 301 12.89 -6.22 -3.10
N GLN A 302 12.85 -6.84 -4.28
CA GLN A 302 13.52 -6.34 -5.48
C GLN A 302 12.97 -4.99 -5.96
N PHE A 303 11.69 -4.70 -5.73
CA PHE A 303 11.14 -3.38 -6.03
C PHE A 303 11.92 -2.28 -5.30
N PHE A 304 12.17 -2.45 -4.00
CA PHE A 304 12.94 -1.48 -3.22
C PHE A 304 14.44 -1.53 -3.52
N VAL A 305 15.01 -2.71 -3.74
CA VAL A 305 16.42 -2.83 -4.17
C VAL A 305 16.65 -2.10 -5.50
N ASN A 306 15.69 -2.09 -6.41
CA ASN A 306 15.80 -1.42 -7.70
C ASN A 306 15.47 0.09 -7.68
N THR A 307 15.21 0.67 -6.50
CA THR A 307 15.04 2.12 -6.34
C THR A 307 16.27 2.87 -6.86
N SER A 308 16.06 3.99 -7.54
CA SER A 308 17.17 4.83 -8.02
C SER A 308 17.93 5.48 -6.86
N ASP A 309 19.19 5.84 -7.07
CA ASP A 309 19.99 6.56 -6.06
C ASP A 309 19.39 7.94 -5.75
N ASP A 310 18.71 8.55 -6.72
CA ASP A 310 18.00 9.83 -6.55
C ASP A 310 16.76 9.73 -5.65
N ASP A 311 16.16 8.54 -5.56
CA ASP A 311 14.92 8.32 -4.83
C ASP A 311 15.13 7.69 -3.44
N VAL A 312 16.19 6.91 -3.26
CA VAL A 312 16.36 6.08 -2.06
C VAL A 312 16.45 6.90 -0.77
N GLU A 313 17.14 8.06 -0.80
CA GLU A 313 17.26 8.95 0.37
C GLU A 313 15.89 9.49 0.81
N ARG A 314 14.98 9.74 -0.16
CA ARG A 314 13.62 10.18 0.09
C ARG A 314 12.70 9.06 0.60
N TYR A 315 12.92 7.81 0.15
CA TYR A 315 12.06 6.68 0.52
C TYR A 315 12.40 6.06 1.88
N LEU A 316 13.64 6.17 2.33
CA LEU A 316 14.04 5.68 3.65
C LEU A 316 13.13 6.21 4.78
N PRO A 317 12.88 7.53 4.94
CA PRO A 317 12.00 8.01 6.00
C PRO A 317 10.52 7.69 5.78
N LEU A 318 10.10 7.42 4.53
CA LEU A 318 8.70 7.14 4.21
C LEU A 318 8.28 5.70 4.53
N PHE A 319 9.19 4.74 4.40
CA PHE A 319 8.89 3.31 4.47
C PHE A 319 9.64 2.57 5.57
N THR A 320 10.34 3.32 6.45
CA THR A 320 11.06 2.73 7.58
C THR A 320 10.82 3.54 8.86
N LEU A 321 11.20 2.98 10.00
CA LEU A 321 11.28 3.71 11.26
C LEU A 321 12.74 4.06 11.62
N LEU A 322 13.62 4.22 10.63
CA LEU A 322 14.99 4.70 10.84
C LEU A 322 14.97 6.18 11.27
N ASN A 323 15.80 6.52 12.24
CA ASN A 323 15.98 7.91 12.62
C ASN A 323 16.90 8.65 11.64
N ASN A 324 17.00 9.98 11.76
CA ASN A 324 17.80 10.82 10.88
C ASN A 324 19.30 10.48 10.90
N GLU A 325 19.82 10.06 12.05
CA GLU A 325 21.22 9.69 12.21
C GLU A 325 21.53 8.40 11.47
N GLU A 326 20.64 7.39 11.61
CA GLU A 326 20.75 6.12 10.89
C GLU A 326 20.64 6.32 9.38
N ILE A 327 19.68 7.13 8.91
CA ILE A 327 19.53 7.45 7.48
C ILE A 327 20.78 8.14 6.96
N SER A 328 21.30 9.13 7.70
CA SER A 328 22.51 9.87 7.32
C SER A 328 23.73 8.95 7.25
N ALA A 329 23.87 8.01 8.18
CA ALA A 329 24.96 7.04 8.20
C ALA A 329 24.89 6.10 6.98
N VAL A 330 23.69 5.53 6.71
CA VAL A 330 23.46 4.66 5.55
C VAL A 330 23.73 5.38 4.23
N MET A 331 23.26 6.62 4.10
CA MET A 331 23.48 7.42 2.88
C MET A 331 24.95 7.82 2.70
N LYS A 332 25.66 8.09 3.79
CA LYS A 332 27.10 8.37 3.73
C LYS A 332 27.90 7.17 3.22
N GLU A 333 27.57 5.97 3.70
CA GLU A 333 28.20 4.72 3.23
C GLU A 333 27.83 4.43 1.78
N HIS A 334 26.55 4.56 1.43
CA HIS A 334 26.06 4.35 0.07
C HIS A 334 26.78 5.26 -0.96
N LYS A 335 26.93 6.56 -0.65
CA LYS A 335 27.60 7.53 -1.53
C LYS A 335 29.08 7.20 -1.79
N GLN A 336 29.74 6.39 -0.94
CA GLN A 336 31.11 5.94 -1.16
C GLN A 336 31.19 4.77 -2.15
N THR A 337 30.21 3.89 -2.17
CA THR A 337 30.15 2.69 -3.01
C THR A 337 28.73 2.44 -3.56
N PRO A 338 28.23 3.32 -4.45
CA PRO A 338 26.85 3.25 -4.93
C PRO A 338 26.50 1.92 -5.60
N GLU A 339 27.48 1.30 -6.27
CA GLU A 339 27.32 0.01 -6.94
C GLU A 339 26.92 -1.14 -5.99
N LYS A 340 27.23 -1.03 -4.69
CA LYS A 340 26.81 -2.00 -3.66
C LYS A 340 25.36 -1.85 -3.24
N ARG A 341 24.68 -0.74 -3.64
CA ARG A 341 23.26 -0.48 -3.35
C ARG A 341 22.90 -0.60 -1.87
N ILE A 342 23.78 -0.16 -0.98
CA ILE A 342 23.66 -0.33 0.49
C ILE A 342 22.36 0.30 1.01
N ALA A 343 22.05 1.52 0.55
CA ALA A 343 20.83 2.23 0.97
C ALA A 343 19.57 1.52 0.48
N GLN A 344 19.56 1.00 -0.76
CA GLN A 344 18.43 0.26 -1.32
C GLN A 344 18.21 -1.08 -0.61
N HIS A 345 19.29 -1.81 -0.30
CA HIS A 345 19.20 -3.03 0.50
C HIS A 345 18.63 -2.74 1.89
N LYS A 346 19.13 -1.68 2.55
CA LYS A 346 18.60 -1.28 3.85
C LYS A 346 17.12 -0.91 3.77
N LEU A 347 16.72 -0.11 2.80
CA LEU A 347 15.33 0.24 2.56
C LEU A 347 14.45 -1.01 2.35
N ALA A 348 14.92 -1.95 1.51
CA ALA A 348 14.18 -3.17 1.21
C ALA A 348 14.02 -4.07 2.44
N GLU A 349 15.07 -4.23 3.25
CA GLU A 349 15.06 -5.03 4.48
C GLU A 349 14.08 -4.46 5.52
N GLU A 350 14.14 -3.15 5.75
CA GLU A 350 13.28 -2.48 6.71
C GLU A 350 11.80 -2.49 6.25
N ALA A 351 11.55 -2.20 4.97
CA ALA A 351 10.19 -2.18 4.42
C ALA A 351 9.55 -3.57 4.43
N ILE A 352 10.29 -4.63 4.08
CA ILE A 352 9.73 -5.99 4.08
C ILE A 352 9.52 -6.51 5.50
N GLU A 353 10.41 -6.21 6.46
CA GLU A 353 10.23 -6.55 7.87
C GLU A 353 8.96 -5.90 8.43
N LEU A 354 8.74 -4.62 8.13
CA LEU A 354 7.60 -3.86 8.60
C LEU A 354 6.27 -4.39 8.03
N VAL A 355 6.23 -4.76 6.75
CA VAL A 355 4.97 -5.22 6.11
C VAL A 355 4.71 -6.70 6.37
N HIS A 356 5.74 -7.55 6.25
CA HIS A 356 5.61 -9.00 6.25
C HIS A 356 6.17 -9.70 7.50
N GLY A 357 6.80 -8.93 8.39
CA GLY A 357 7.40 -9.44 9.63
C GLY A 357 8.87 -9.87 9.47
N PRO A 358 9.56 -10.18 10.60
CA PRO A 358 11.02 -10.33 10.63
C PRO A 358 11.55 -11.52 9.81
N GLU A 359 10.79 -12.61 9.72
CA GLU A 359 11.23 -13.79 8.93
C GLU A 359 11.25 -13.53 7.41
N SER A 360 10.48 -12.54 6.93
CA SER A 360 10.39 -12.22 5.52
C SER A 360 11.70 -11.70 4.93
N VAL A 361 12.53 -11.05 5.74
CA VAL A 361 13.86 -10.56 5.33
C VAL A 361 14.76 -11.73 4.92
N SER A 362 14.83 -12.77 5.77
CA SER A 362 15.65 -13.96 5.47
C SER A 362 15.11 -14.71 4.26
N LYS A 363 13.78 -14.86 4.15
CA LYS A 363 13.12 -15.51 2.99
C LYS A 363 13.40 -14.75 1.69
N ALA A 364 13.29 -13.43 1.66
CA ALA A 364 13.57 -12.61 0.48
C ALA A 364 15.05 -12.67 0.07
N LYS A 365 15.96 -12.64 1.03
CA LYS A 365 17.41 -12.80 0.78
C LYS A 365 17.72 -14.20 0.25
N THR A 366 17.11 -15.25 0.78
CA THR A 366 17.23 -16.61 0.29
C THR A 366 16.73 -16.72 -1.15
N ALA A 367 15.52 -16.20 -1.44
CA ALA A 367 14.99 -16.19 -2.79
C ALA A 367 15.91 -15.41 -3.76
N THR A 368 16.47 -14.29 -3.31
CA THR A 368 17.45 -13.53 -4.10
C THR A 368 18.69 -14.38 -4.42
N LYS A 369 19.28 -15.06 -3.43
CA LYS A 369 20.43 -15.93 -3.66
C LYS A 369 20.12 -17.04 -4.67
N VAL A 370 18.96 -17.70 -4.53
CA VAL A 370 18.51 -18.75 -5.47
C VAL A 370 18.39 -18.22 -6.89
N LEU A 371 17.72 -17.09 -7.07
CA LEU A 371 17.42 -16.53 -8.40
C LEU A 371 18.63 -15.84 -9.06
N PHE A 372 19.67 -15.54 -8.29
CA PHE A 372 20.94 -15.00 -8.82
C PHE A 372 22.08 -16.02 -8.83
N GLY A 373 21.76 -17.32 -8.76
CA GLY A 373 22.72 -18.41 -9.00
C GLY A 373 23.58 -18.80 -7.82
N GLY A 374 23.13 -18.55 -6.58
CA GLY A 374 23.78 -19.04 -5.37
C GLY A 374 23.78 -20.56 -5.29
N ASP A 375 24.67 -21.12 -4.48
CA ASP A 375 24.77 -22.56 -4.26
C ASP A 375 23.52 -23.08 -3.56
N LEU A 376 22.74 -23.90 -4.27
CA LEU A 376 21.46 -24.42 -3.79
C LEU A 376 21.64 -25.48 -2.68
N HIS A 377 22.79 -26.15 -2.62
CA HIS A 377 23.11 -27.14 -1.58
C HIS A 377 23.45 -26.44 -0.27
N GLU A 378 24.22 -25.35 -0.32
CA GLU A 378 24.50 -24.53 0.87
C GLU A 378 23.25 -23.86 1.43
N ILE A 379 22.35 -23.39 0.55
CA ILE A 379 21.09 -22.73 0.98
C ILE A 379 20.16 -23.76 1.64
N GLY A 380 20.09 -24.96 1.10
CA GLY A 380 19.25 -26.05 1.59
C GLY A 380 17.80 -26.01 1.12
N ALA A 381 17.26 -27.18 0.77
CA ALA A 381 15.93 -27.33 0.17
C ALA A 381 14.81 -26.74 1.03
N ASP A 382 14.83 -26.92 2.37
CA ASP A 382 13.80 -26.38 3.26
C ASP A 382 13.75 -24.87 3.26
N SER A 383 14.90 -24.23 3.31
CA SER A 383 15.01 -22.76 3.26
C SER A 383 14.48 -22.21 1.92
N ILE A 384 14.77 -22.93 0.82
CA ILE A 384 14.27 -22.56 -0.51
C ILE A 384 12.75 -22.73 -0.57
N ILE A 385 12.22 -23.86 -0.11
CA ILE A 385 10.77 -24.10 -0.09
C ILE A 385 10.06 -23.04 0.73
N GLN A 386 10.56 -22.69 1.91
CA GLN A 386 9.98 -21.62 2.76
C GLN A 386 10.05 -20.25 2.10
N ALA A 387 11.14 -19.95 1.40
CA ALA A 387 11.32 -18.66 0.73
C ALA A 387 10.35 -18.44 -0.43
N PHE A 388 9.92 -19.52 -1.09
CA PHE A 388 9.00 -19.48 -2.23
C PHE A 388 7.60 -20.01 -1.92
N ALA A 389 7.25 -20.30 -0.66
CA ALA A 389 6.00 -20.96 -0.27
C ALA A 389 4.72 -20.29 -0.82
N HIS A 390 4.72 -18.98 -0.98
CA HIS A 390 3.61 -18.20 -1.51
C HIS A 390 3.85 -17.64 -2.92
N ASP A 391 4.99 -17.99 -3.53
CA ASP A 391 5.31 -17.57 -4.91
C ASP A 391 4.76 -18.57 -5.93
N ASN A 392 3.45 -18.51 -6.16
CA ASN A 392 2.77 -19.38 -7.12
C ASN A 392 3.22 -19.17 -8.60
N SER A 393 3.94 -18.09 -8.86
CA SER A 393 4.50 -17.82 -10.19
C SER A 393 5.74 -18.66 -10.48
N ARG A 394 6.51 -18.97 -9.43
CA ARG A 394 7.78 -19.70 -9.54
C ARG A 394 7.75 -21.09 -8.92
N MET A 395 6.95 -21.31 -7.84
CA MET A 395 6.89 -22.62 -7.18
C MET A 395 5.59 -23.35 -7.47
N ARG A 396 5.71 -24.66 -7.70
CA ARG A 396 4.59 -25.59 -7.85
C ARG A 396 4.80 -26.80 -6.95
N ILE A 397 3.71 -27.28 -6.37
CA ILE A 397 3.67 -28.54 -5.63
C ILE A 397 3.29 -29.64 -6.60
N ILE A 398 4.07 -30.69 -6.68
CA ILE A 398 3.91 -31.80 -7.65
C ILE A 398 4.21 -33.12 -6.96
N ASP A 399 3.44 -34.18 -7.32
CA ASP A 399 3.68 -35.55 -6.84
C ASP A 399 5.08 -36.02 -7.25
N LYS A 400 5.85 -36.51 -6.30
CA LYS A 400 7.23 -37.00 -6.53
C LYS A 400 7.30 -38.06 -7.64
N GLU A 401 6.31 -38.97 -7.69
CA GLU A 401 6.23 -40.02 -8.69
C GLU A 401 6.16 -39.51 -10.14
N LYS A 402 5.63 -38.31 -10.35
CA LYS A 402 5.55 -37.67 -11.68
C LYS A 402 6.87 -37.06 -12.14
N VAL A 403 7.84 -36.90 -11.23
CA VAL A 403 9.13 -36.25 -11.49
C VAL A 403 10.27 -37.26 -11.47
N ALA A 404 10.31 -38.15 -10.47
CA ALA A 404 11.34 -39.17 -10.34
C ALA A 404 11.32 -40.12 -11.56
N ASN A 405 12.46 -40.31 -12.17
CA ASN A 405 12.67 -41.11 -13.41
C ASN A 405 11.94 -40.58 -14.67
N ALA A 406 11.32 -39.41 -14.58
CA ALA A 406 10.69 -38.77 -15.73
C ALA A 406 11.71 -38.03 -16.61
N GLY A 407 11.41 -37.91 -17.90
CA GLY A 407 12.22 -37.10 -18.81
C GLY A 407 12.11 -35.61 -18.43
N LEU A 408 13.24 -34.91 -18.41
CA LEU A 408 13.30 -33.50 -18.09
C LEU A 408 12.37 -32.66 -18.99
N ASP A 409 12.18 -33.08 -20.24
CA ASP A 409 11.26 -32.45 -21.19
C ASP A 409 9.80 -32.53 -20.73
N ALA A 410 9.37 -33.64 -20.12
CA ALA A 410 8.04 -33.80 -19.57
C ALA A 410 7.87 -32.97 -18.30
N VAL A 411 8.89 -32.97 -17.43
CA VAL A 411 8.88 -32.21 -16.18
C VAL A 411 8.88 -30.72 -16.46
N ALA A 412 9.59 -30.22 -17.47
CA ALA A 412 9.56 -28.79 -17.85
C ALA A 412 8.17 -28.34 -18.33
N VAL A 413 7.42 -29.18 -19.02
CA VAL A 413 6.03 -28.92 -19.41
C VAL A 413 5.13 -28.94 -18.17
N LEU A 414 5.29 -29.89 -17.27
CA LEU A 414 4.54 -30.01 -16.03
C LEU A 414 4.78 -28.80 -15.12
N ALA A 415 6.02 -28.31 -15.06
CA ALA A 415 6.41 -27.09 -14.38
C ALA A 415 5.83 -25.81 -15.02
N GLY A 416 5.31 -25.89 -16.25
CA GLY A 416 4.90 -24.73 -17.04
C GLY A 416 6.07 -23.88 -17.55
N ALA A 417 7.27 -24.44 -17.54
CA ALA A 417 8.49 -23.80 -18.02
C ALA A 417 8.54 -23.72 -19.55
N THR A 418 7.91 -24.68 -20.22
CA THR A 418 7.78 -24.75 -21.69
C THR A 418 6.37 -25.19 -22.07
N LYS A 419 5.98 -24.91 -23.31
CA LYS A 419 4.67 -25.33 -23.86
C LYS A 419 4.60 -26.76 -24.34
N SER A 420 5.76 -27.36 -24.67
CA SER A 420 5.85 -28.73 -25.20
C SER A 420 7.21 -29.36 -24.94
N LYS A 421 7.23 -30.71 -24.93
CA LYS A 421 8.47 -31.51 -24.84
C LYS A 421 9.46 -31.15 -25.95
N SER A 422 8.97 -30.96 -27.20
CA SER A 422 9.80 -30.59 -28.34
C SER A 422 10.49 -29.25 -28.17
N GLU A 423 9.81 -28.29 -27.55
CA GLU A 423 10.39 -26.99 -27.21
C GLU A 423 11.51 -27.17 -26.18
N THR A 424 11.27 -27.91 -25.11
CA THR A 424 12.28 -28.21 -24.09
C THR A 424 13.52 -28.83 -24.70
N GLN A 425 13.35 -29.87 -25.56
CA GLN A 425 14.46 -30.56 -26.23
C GLN A 425 15.27 -29.62 -27.14
N LYS A 426 14.62 -28.66 -27.83
CA LYS A 426 15.30 -27.62 -28.61
C LYS A 426 16.11 -26.70 -27.71
N LEU A 427 15.53 -26.28 -26.55
CA LEU A 427 16.22 -25.43 -25.57
C LEU A 427 17.41 -26.14 -24.91
N ILE A 428 17.29 -27.45 -24.62
CA ILE A 428 18.40 -28.26 -24.11
C ILE A 428 19.55 -28.29 -25.14
N LYS A 429 19.26 -28.58 -26.42
CA LYS A 429 20.26 -28.57 -27.51
C LYS A 429 20.92 -27.19 -27.66
N ALA A 430 20.18 -26.11 -27.46
CA ALA A 430 20.69 -24.74 -27.47
C ALA A 430 21.46 -24.36 -26.19
N GLY A 431 21.51 -25.25 -25.17
CA GLY A 431 22.21 -25.02 -23.91
C GLY A 431 21.51 -24.03 -22.99
N GLY A 432 20.19 -23.90 -23.13
CA GLY A 432 19.37 -22.95 -22.37
C GLY A 432 18.60 -23.55 -21.18
N VAL A 433 18.84 -24.82 -20.81
CA VAL A 433 18.15 -25.49 -19.71
C VAL A 433 19.14 -25.92 -18.64
N TYR A 434 18.79 -25.65 -17.41
CA TYR A 434 19.58 -25.94 -16.21
C TYR A 434 18.72 -26.63 -15.17
N LEU A 435 19.25 -27.69 -14.56
CA LEU A 435 18.66 -28.35 -13.40
C LEU A 435 19.56 -28.10 -12.19
N ASN A 436 19.03 -27.57 -11.12
CA ASN A 436 19.77 -27.22 -9.89
C ASN A 436 21.08 -26.44 -10.17
N ASN A 437 21.03 -25.46 -11.06
CA ASN A 437 22.15 -24.69 -11.60
C ASN A 437 23.11 -25.42 -12.53
N GLU A 438 22.98 -26.75 -12.72
CA GLU A 438 23.79 -27.51 -13.64
C GLU A 438 23.19 -27.51 -15.05
N LYS A 439 24.03 -27.27 -16.06
CA LYS A 439 23.60 -27.22 -17.46
C LYS A 439 23.32 -28.62 -17.98
N ILE A 440 22.11 -28.83 -18.50
CA ILE A 440 21.73 -30.09 -19.12
C ILE A 440 21.99 -30.02 -20.64
N SER A 441 22.71 -31.02 -21.15
CA SER A 441 23.07 -31.11 -22.59
C SER A 441 22.40 -32.26 -23.30
N ASP A 442 21.93 -33.30 -22.58
CA ASP A 442 21.22 -34.43 -23.17
C ASP A 442 19.69 -34.17 -23.24
N PRO A 443 19.10 -34.09 -24.45
CA PRO A 443 17.65 -33.91 -24.61
C PRO A 443 16.80 -35.07 -24.08
N ARG A 444 17.41 -36.22 -23.78
CA ARG A 444 16.76 -37.43 -23.21
C ARG A 444 17.04 -37.57 -21.71
N PHE A 445 17.62 -36.55 -21.06
CA PHE A 445 17.95 -36.58 -19.64
C PHE A 445 16.71 -36.95 -18.81
N LYS A 446 16.90 -37.90 -17.90
CA LYS A 446 15.87 -38.29 -16.93
C LYS A 446 16.31 -37.88 -15.54
N ILE A 447 15.41 -37.24 -14.81
CA ILE A 447 15.68 -36.81 -13.46
C ILE A 447 15.76 -38.05 -12.56
N GLN A 448 16.91 -38.24 -11.91
CA GLN A 448 17.12 -39.27 -10.92
C GLN A 448 16.80 -38.73 -9.51
N GLU A 449 16.62 -39.63 -8.54
CA GLU A 449 16.40 -39.19 -7.14
C GLU A 449 17.61 -38.45 -6.56
N SER A 450 18.82 -38.78 -7.02
CA SER A 450 20.06 -38.07 -6.69
C SER A 450 20.11 -36.62 -7.17
N ASP A 451 19.34 -36.29 -8.22
CA ASP A 451 19.26 -34.92 -8.75
C ASP A 451 18.30 -34.04 -7.95
N LEU A 452 17.60 -34.60 -6.96
CA LEU A 452 16.66 -33.86 -6.15
C LEU A 452 17.36 -33.29 -4.91
N LEU A 453 17.22 -32.02 -4.68
CA LEU A 453 17.72 -31.37 -3.46
C LEU A 453 16.96 -31.92 -2.24
N SER A 454 17.69 -32.63 -1.38
CA SER A 454 17.15 -33.35 -0.23
C SER A 454 15.95 -34.25 -0.54
N GLY A 455 15.89 -34.79 -1.75
CA GLY A 455 14.82 -35.70 -2.22
C GLY A 455 13.43 -35.04 -2.39
N LYS A 456 13.31 -33.72 -2.27
CA LYS A 456 12.03 -33.03 -2.24
C LYS A 456 11.94 -31.73 -3.04
N LEU A 457 13.04 -31.26 -3.62
CA LEU A 457 13.03 -30.01 -4.39
C LEU A 457 13.83 -30.19 -5.69
N CYS A 458 13.31 -29.62 -6.77
CA CYS A 458 13.98 -29.53 -8.06
C CYS A 458 13.86 -28.09 -8.55
N VAL A 459 15.00 -27.49 -8.94
CA VAL A 459 15.05 -26.11 -9.46
C VAL A 459 15.38 -26.16 -10.94
N LEU A 460 14.42 -25.87 -11.80
CA LEU A 460 14.57 -25.79 -13.24
C LEU A 460 14.73 -24.35 -13.67
N ARG A 461 15.78 -24.02 -14.44
CA ARG A 461 15.99 -22.69 -15.01
C ARG A 461 16.04 -22.77 -16.53
N ILE A 462 15.24 -21.92 -17.17
CA ILE A 462 15.21 -21.74 -18.63
C ILE A 462 15.83 -20.37 -18.97
N GLY A 463 16.90 -20.43 -19.79
CA GLY A 463 17.66 -19.23 -20.13
C GLY A 463 18.34 -18.58 -18.90
N LYS A 464 18.33 -17.26 -18.83
CA LYS A 464 19.06 -16.52 -17.78
C LYS A 464 18.24 -16.30 -16.50
N THR A 465 16.92 -16.11 -16.62
CA THR A 465 16.09 -15.53 -15.56
C THR A 465 14.79 -16.28 -15.25
N SER A 466 14.40 -17.28 -16.07
CA SER A 466 13.14 -18.00 -15.85
C SER A 466 13.39 -19.21 -14.94
N TYR A 467 12.99 -19.09 -13.68
CA TYR A 467 13.11 -20.12 -12.66
C TYR A 467 11.77 -20.78 -12.36
N HIS A 468 11.79 -22.10 -12.26
CA HIS A 468 10.64 -22.93 -11.91
C HIS A 468 11.08 -23.91 -10.82
N LEU A 469 10.48 -23.77 -9.64
CA LEU A 469 10.77 -24.59 -8.47
C LEU A 469 9.66 -25.62 -8.31
N LEU A 470 10.05 -26.89 -8.19
CA LEU A 470 9.11 -28.00 -8.02
C LEU A 470 9.30 -28.59 -6.63
N HIS A 471 8.34 -28.29 -5.73
CA HIS A 471 8.26 -28.90 -4.41
C HIS A 471 7.55 -30.24 -4.55
N LEU A 472 8.26 -31.31 -4.29
CA LEU A 472 7.81 -32.69 -4.46
C LEU A 472 7.22 -33.22 -3.15
N GLN A 473 6.01 -33.75 -3.23
CA GLN A 473 5.28 -34.36 -2.12
C GLN A 473 4.90 -35.80 -2.44
#